data_b814ea38280969fa7fa77061adec6f50
#
_entry.id   b814ea38280969fa7fa77061adec6f50
#
_cell.length_a   1.000
_cell.length_b   1.000
_cell.length_c   1.000
_cell.angle_alpha   90.00
_cell.angle_beta   90.00
_cell.angle_gamma   90.00
#
_symmetry.space_group_name_H-M   'P 1'
#
loop_
_entity.id
_entity.type
_entity.pdbx_description
1 polymer ?
#
loop_
_entity_poly.entity_id
_entity_poly.type
_entity_poly.pdbx_seq_one_letter_code
_entity_poly.pdbx_strand_id
1 'polypeptide(L)'
;DVVFIATDSEELGLIGAQEFFDRHPLAKRIGVVVNVEARGSRGRAIMFQTSQGNAELIEIWASNAVHPTGNSLANNVYRYLPNDTDLSVPLAKGISGINAAFIDRLKDYHMPTDTIENLDPYALKHLGNFALTTTRALANVTSLPKPGIEAAYFDFFGLLVVRYPMWFGWVLVAAGFALLFTAPMQRMGLRWPQVLGGAAGVLGLMFGTGVIMHFV
;
A
#
# COMPACT_ATOMS: atom_id res chain seq x y z
N ASP A 1 -14.56 -14.56 14.75
CA ASP A 1 -13.64 -14.37 15.89
C ASP A 1 -12.47 -13.51 15.43
N VAL A 2 -11.93 -12.68 16.35
CA VAL A 2 -10.73 -11.85 16.12
C VAL A 2 -9.64 -12.32 17.09
N VAL A 3 -8.41 -12.44 16.59
CA VAL A 3 -7.23 -12.78 17.38
C VAL A 3 -6.28 -11.59 17.30
N PHE A 4 -5.83 -11.09 18.45
CA PHE A 4 -4.77 -10.09 18.54
C PHE A 4 -3.43 -10.81 18.73
N ILE A 5 -2.47 -10.45 17.90
CA ILE A 5 -1.12 -10.99 17.95
C ILE A 5 -0.17 -9.82 18.14
N ALA A 6 0.66 -9.88 19.15
CA ALA A 6 1.83 -9.04 19.32
C ALA A 6 3.06 -9.95 19.17
N THR A 7 3.79 -9.75 18.10
CA THR A 7 4.98 -10.53 17.78
C THR A 7 6.22 -9.91 18.39
N ASP A 8 7.21 -10.70 18.61
CA ASP A 8 8.54 -10.29 19.08
C ASP A 8 9.57 -10.53 17.98
N SER A 9 10.71 -9.86 18.07
CA SER A 9 11.88 -10.11 17.21
C SER A 9 11.59 -9.93 15.68
N GLU A 10 10.78 -8.94 15.34
CA GLU A 10 10.51 -8.59 13.93
C GLU A 10 11.81 -8.21 13.22
N GLU A 11 12.59 -7.30 13.80
CA GLU A 11 13.87 -6.80 13.29
C GLU A 11 14.98 -7.87 13.18
N LEU A 12 14.82 -9.00 13.84
CA LEU A 12 15.75 -10.14 13.77
C LEU A 12 15.35 -11.17 12.70
N GLY A 13 14.44 -10.81 11.79
CA GLY A 13 13.99 -11.65 10.69
C GLY A 13 12.61 -12.27 10.91
N LEU A 14 11.67 -11.52 11.47
CA LEU A 14 10.25 -11.88 11.63
C LEU A 14 10.02 -13.13 12.49
N ILE A 15 10.90 -13.38 13.47
CA ILE A 15 10.94 -14.65 14.22
C ILE A 15 9.61 -14.92 14.91
N GLY A 16 9.03 -13.91 15.58
CA GLY A 16 7.74 -14.07 16.28
C GLY A 16 6.59 -14.42 15.36
N ALA A 17 6.52 -13.75 14.20
CA ALA A 17 5.51 -14.06 13.20
C ALA A 17 5.71 -15.46 12.60
N GLN A 18 6.94 -15.87 12.31
CA GLN A 18 7.25 -17.21 11.82
C GLN A 18 6.83 -18.28 12.83
N GLU A 19 7.23 -18.14 14.11
CA GLU A 19 6.87 -19.09 15.16
C GLU A 19 5.33 -19.21 15.31
N PHE A 20 4.61 -18.08 15.26
CA PHE A 20 3.16 -18.13 15.34
C PHE A 20 2.55 -18.87 14.14
N PHE A 21 2.90 -18.46 12.92
CA PHE A 21 2.28 -19.03 11.71
C PHE A 21 2.75 -20.46 11.39
N ASP A 22 3.91 -20.88 11.88
CA ASP A 22 4.42 -22.25 11.69
C ASP A 22 3.89 -23.22 12.73
N ARG A 23 3.79 -22.79 13.99
CA ARG A 23 3.61 -23.73 15.11
C ARG A 23 2.36 -23.51 15.95
N HIS A 24 1.83 -22.27 16.01
CA HIS A 24 0.70 -22.02 16.89
C HIS A 24 -0.60 -22.64 16.36
N PRO A 25 -1.38 -23.37 17.20
CA PRO A 25 -2.61 -24.03 16.75
C PRO A 25 -3.64 -23.08 16.12
N LEU A 26 -3.73 -21.84 16.60
CA LEU A 26 -4.65 -20.83 16.04
C LEU A 26 -4.25 -20.38 14.63
N ALA A 27 -3.00 -20.51 14.21
CA ALA A 27 -2.55 -20.09 12.88
C ALA A 27 -3.37 -20.72 11.76
N LYS A 28 -3.77 -21.99 11.93
CA LYS A 28 -4.62 -22.73 10.97
C LYS A 28 -6.05 -22.18 10.83
N ARG A 29 -6.47 -21.31 11.73
CA ARG A 29 -7.80 -20.68 11.75
C ARG A 29 -7.77 -19.25 11.23
N ILE A 30 -6.59 -18.69 10.96
CA ILE A 30 -6.43 -17.34 10.45
C ILE A 30 -6.73 -17.35 8.95
N GLY A 31 -7.75 -16.60 8.55
CA GLY A 31 -8.11 -16.48 7.13
C GLY A 31 -7.75 -15.14 6.51
N VAL A 32 -7.51 -14.10 7.35
CA VAL A 32 -7.08 -12.78 6.90
C VAL A 32 -6.30 -12.09 8.01
N VAL A 33 -5.30 -11.28 7.64
CA VAL A 33 -4.46 -10.54 8.58
C VAL A 33 -4.56 -9.04 8.31
N VAL A 34 -4.76 -8.27 9.37
CA VAL A 34 -4.63 -6.81 9.36
C VAL A 34 -3.37 -6.47 10.16
N ASN A 35 -2.33 -6.06 9.47
CA ASN A 35 -1.06 -5.67 10.08
C ASN A 35 -0.98 -4.14 10.20
N VAL A 36 -0.29 -3.67 11.20
CA VAL A 36 -0.03 -2.25 11.44
C VAL A 36 1.41 -2.05 11.85
N GLU A 37 2.02 -1.04 11.25
CA GLU A 37 3.45 -0.75 11.37
C GLU A 37 3.71 0.73 11.65
N ALA A 38 4.92 1.03 12.07
CA ALA A 38 5.42 2.37 12.21
C ALA A 38 6.84 2.47 11.62
N ARG A 39 7.06 3.38 10.69
CA ARG A 39 8.38 3.67 10.10
C ARG A 39 8.73 5.15 10.24
N GLY A 40 8.36 5.72 11.34
CA GLY A 40 8.54 7.12 11.65
C GLY A 40 7.74 7.47 12.89
N SER A 41 7.54 8.75 13.16
CA SER A 41 6.82 9.20 14.34
C SER A 41 5.61 10.08 14.03
N ARG A 42 5.26 10.29 12.75
CA ARG A 42 4.19 11.20 12.30
C ARG A 42 3.50 10.73 11.03
N GLY A 43 2.47 11.50 10.68
CA GLY A 43 1.79 11.42 9.40
C GLY A 43 0.57 10.51 9.40
N ARG A 44 -0.04 10.41 8.22
CA ARG A 44 -1.16 9.50 8.01
C ARG A 44 -0.64 8.07 7.86
N ALA A 45 -1.37 7.11 8.40
CA ALA A 45 -1.13 5.71 8.09
C ALA A 45 -1.52 5.46 6.62
N ILE A 46 -0.55 5.02 5.84
CA ILE A 46 -0.70 4.68 4.42
C ILE A 46 -0.84 3.16 4.33
N MET A 47 -1.89 2.70 3.69
CA MET A 47 -2.03 1.29 3.32
C MET A 47 -1.11 1.04 2.12
N PHE A 48 0.00 0.34 2.35
CA PHE A 48 1.12 0.20 1.41
C PHE A 48 1.35 -1.24 0.94
N GLN A 49 0.76 -2.23 1.60
CA GLN A 49 0.94 -3.64 1.24
C GLN A 49 -0.39 -4.41 1.37
N THR A 50 -0.63 -5.29 0.43
CA THR A 50 -1.76 -6.23 0.46
C THR A 50 -1.41 -7.53 -0.27
N SER A 51 -2.13 -8.60 0.04
CA SER A 51 -2.05 -9.86 -0.70
C SER A 51 -2.34 -9.68 -2.19
N GLN A 52 -1.89 -10.61 -3.02
CA GLN A 52 -2.26 -10.67 -4.44
C GLN A 52 -3.72 -11.10 -4.61
N GLY A 53 -4.33 -10.73 -5.74
CA GLY A 53 -5.73 -11.01 -6.00
C GLY A 53 -6.67 -10.26 -5.06
N ASN A 54 -6.35 -9.03 -4.75
CA ASN A 54 -6.81 -8.24 -3.61
C ASN A 54 -8.17 -7.56 -3.77
N ALA A 55 -8.90 -7.73 -4.88
CA ALA A 55 -10.08 -6.92 -5.18
C ALA A 55 -11.15 -6.96 -4.07
N GLU A 56 -11.46 -8.14 -3.52
CA GLU A 56 -12.44 -8.27 -2.43
C GLU A 56 -11.94 -7.59 -1.15
N LEU A 57 -10.67 -7.76 -0.80
CA LEU A 57 -10.07 -7.15 0.39
C LEU A 57 -10.04 -5.63 0.29
N ILE A 58 -9.63 -5.10 -0.88
CA ILE A 58 -9.65 -3.67 -1.15
C ILE A 58 -11.08 -3.11 -1.15
N GLU A 59 -12.07 -3.86 -1.63
CA GLU A 59 -13.46 -3.45 -1.56
C GLU A 59 -13.93 -3.28 -0.12
N ILE A 60 -13.64 -4.25 0.74
CA ILE A 60 -14.02 -4.22 2.15
C ILE A 60 -13.33 -3.03 2.84
N TRP A 61 -12.02 -2.86 2.65
CA TRP A 61 -11.28 -1.73 3.21
C TRP A 61 -11.83 -0.39 2.71
N ALA A 62 -11.95 -0.21 1.40
CA ALA A 62 -12.38 1.03 0.77
C ALA A 62 -13.77 1.49 1.21
N SER A 63 -14.68 0.53 1.42
CA SER A 63 -16.07 0.81 1.83
C SER A 63 -16.22 1.18 3.30
N ASN A 64 -15.21 0.91 4.13
CA ASN A 64 -15.28 1.08 5.58
C ASN A 64 -14.19 2.01 6.15
N ALA A 65 -13.21 2.39 5.33
CA ALA A 65 -12.09 3.20 5.79
C ALA A 65 -12.50 4.63 6.14
N VAL A 66 -12.02 5.11 7.27
CA VAL A 66 -12.16 6.51 7.71
C VAL A 66 -10.86 7.23 7.33
N HIS A 67 -10.99 8.26 6.49
CA HIS A 67 -9.84 9.00 5.93
C HIS A 67 -8.80 8.07 5.26
N PRO A 68 -9.22 7.27 4.26
CA PRO A 68 -8.33 6.32 3.62
C PRO A 68 -7.11 7.00 3.04
N THR A 69 -5.97 6.33 3.14
CA THR A 69 -4.73 6.74 2.48
C THR A 69 -4.04 5.48 1.96
N GLY A 70 -3.81 5.42 0.65
CA GLY A 70 -3.16 4.28 0.01
C GLY A 70 -3.47 4.19 -1.48
N ASN A 71 -2.58 3.53 -2.20
CA ASN A 71 -2.74 3.33 -3.65
C ASN A 71 -1.98 2.11 -4.15
N SER A 72 -2.39 1.60 -5.31
CA SER A 72 -1.75 0.45 -5.95
C SER A 72 -0.28 0.67 -6.29
N LEU A 73 0.15 1.92 -6.53
CA LEU A 73 1.55 2.22 -6.84
C LEU A 73 2.43 1.93 -5.61
N ALA A 74 2.03 2.43 -4.42
CA ALA A 74 2.75 2.17 -3.18
C ALA A 74 2.87 0.66 -2.91
N ASN A 75 1.76 -0.09 -3.07
CA ASN A 75 1.75 -1.54 -2.93
C ASN A 75 2.69 -2.24 -3.93
N ASN A 76 2.68 -1.82 -5.19
CA ASN A 76 3.54 -2.41 -6.21
C ASN A 76 5.02 -2.07 -5.97
N VAL A 77 5.35 -0.83 -5.62
CA VAL A 77 6.73 -0.43 -5.29
C VAL A 77 7.23 -1.23 -4.10
N TYR A 78 6.43 -1.35 -3.03
CA TYR A 78 6.81 -2.10 -1.83
C TYR A 78 7.19 -3.55 -2.13
N ARG A 79 6.49 -4.23 -3.06
CA ARG A 79 6.79 -5.61 -3.46
C ARG A 79 8.21 -5.81 -4.03
N TYR A 80 8.86 -4.76 -4.51
CA TYR A 80 10.20 -4.81 -5.09
C TYR A 80 11.28 -4.26 -4.14
N LEU A 81 10.89 -3.72 -3.00
CA LEU A 81 11.84 -3.27 -2.00
C LEU A 81 12.35 -4.44 -1.15
N PRO A 82 13.62 -4.42 -0.74
CA PRO A 82 14.22 -5.50 0.05
C PRO A 82 13.88 -5.37 1.55
N ASN A 83 12.64 -5.12 1.87
CA ASN A 83 12.16 -4.97 3.25
C ASN A 83 10.88 -5.78 3.45
N ASP A 84 10.76 -6.36 4.63
CA ASP A 84 9.67 -7.19 5.04
C ASP A 84 8.97 -6.60 6.27
N THR A 85 7.80 -7.14 6.59
CA THR A 85 7.07 -6.93 7.83
C THR A 85 6.48 -8.26 8.28
N ASP A 86 5.94 -8.34 9.46
CA ASP A 86 5.29 -9.55 9.96
C ASP A 86 4.20 -10.07 9.01
N LEU A 87 3.58 -9.20 8.22
CA LEU A 87 2.60 -9.61 7.19
C LEU A 87 3.23 -10.47 6.09
N SER A 88 4.53 -10.35 5.81
CA SER A 88 5.20 -11.16 4.78
C SER A 88 5.07 -12.65 5.05
N VAL A 89 5.07 -13.06 6.31
CA VAL A 89 4.97 -14.46 6.72
C VAL A 89 3.62 -15.10 6.33
N PRO A 90 2.46 -14.57 6.74
CA PRO A 90 1.18 -15.12 6.30
C PRO A 90 0.93 -14.97 4.79
N LEU A 91 1.40 -13.90 4.15
CA LEU A 91 1.29 -13.75 2.70
C LEU A 91 2.03 -14.87 1.95
N ALA A 92 3.24 -15.24 2.40
CA ALA A 92 3.99 -16.37 1.83
C ALA A 92 3.26 -17.72 2.00
N LYS A 93 2.35 -17.83 2.97
CA LYS A 93 1.49 -19.01 3.18
C LYS A 93 0.15 -18.93 2.45
N GLY A 94 -0.07 -17.90 1.63
CA GLY A 94 -1.30 -17.71 0.87
C GLY A 94 -2.47 -17.16 1.71
N ILE A 95 -2.22 -16.69 2.93
CA ILE A 95 -3.23 -16.02 3.75
C ILE A 95 -3.39 -14.58 3.28
N SER A 96 -4.62 -14.16 3.04
CA SER A 96 -4.91 -12.78 2.64
C SER A 96 -4.53 -11.79 3.75
N GLY A 97 -4.06 -10.60 3.36
CA GLY A 97 -3.71 -9.60 4.37
C GLY A 97 -3.57 -8.20 3.80
N ILE A 98 -3.60 -7.24 4.71
CA ILE A 98 -3.48 -5.79 4.43
C ILE A 98 -2.62 -5.15 5.51
N ASN A 99 -1.76 -4.21 5.11
CA ASN A 99 -0.80 -3.56 6.00
C ASN A 99 -0.83 -2.03 5.84
N ALA A 100 -0.74 -1.33 6.94
CA ALA A 100 -0.62 0.13 6.94
C ALA A 100 0.43 0.60 7.95
N ALA A 101 1.12 1.68 7.59
CA ALA A 101 2.11 2.33 8.44
C ALA A 101 2.04 3.85 8.31
N PHE A 102 2.34 4.59 9.36
CA PHE A 102 2.73 5.99 9.23
C PHE A 102 4.25 6.07 9.02
N ILE A 103 4.68 6.91 8.07
CA ILE A 103 6.07 6.92 7.58
C ILE A 103 6.73 8.30 7.62
N ASP A 104 6.03 9.33 8.06
CA ASP A 104 6.60 10.66 8.13
C ASP A 104 7.55 10.80 9.34
N ARG A 105 8.48 11.75 9.22
CA ARG A 105 9.53 11.99 10.20
C ARG A 105 10.44 10.77 10.41
N LEU A 106 10.94 10.22 9.30
CA LEU A 106 11.84 9.05 9.23
C LEU A 106 13.10 9.19 10.10
N LYS A 107 13.50 10.41 10.45
CA LYS A 107 14.69 10.64 11.29
C LYS A 107 14.60 10.04 12.69
N ASP A 108 13.42 9.68 13.15
CA ASP A 108 13.23 9.05 14.45
C ASP A 108 13.32 7.51 14.35
N TYR A 109 13.13 6.95 13.14
CA TYR A 109 13.13 5.51 12.90
C TYR A 109 14.49 4.86 13.21
N HIS A 110 14.50 3.84 14.07
CA HIS A 110 15.69 3.15 14.58
C HIS A 110 16.70 4.09 15.28
N MET A 111 16.24 5.18 15.84
CA MET A 111 17.06 6.18 16.51
C MET A 111 16.66 6.31 18.00
N PRO A 112 17.56 6.79 18.88
CA PRO A 112 17.21 7.05 20.27
C PRO A 112 16.08 8.08 20.46
N THR A 113 15.71 8.80 19.40
CA THR A 113 14.59 9.74 19.37
C THR A 113 13.25 9.07 19.06
N ASP A 114 13.23 7.77 18.80
CA ASP A 114 12.00 6.98 18.66
C ASP A 114 11.41 6.69 20.04
N THR A 115 10.70 7.68 20.57
CA THR A 115 10.12 7.66 21.92
C THR A 115 8.63 8.04 21.85
N ILE A 116 7.90 7.70 22.91
CA ILE A 116 6.47 8.03 23.03
C ILE A 116 6.24 9.53 22.97
N GLU A 117 7.15 10.36 23.50
CA GLU A 117 7.07 11.81 23.51
C GLU A 117 7.18 12.40 22.10
N ASN A 118 7.88 11.73 21.21
CA ASN A 118 8.04 12.14 19.82
C ASN A 118 6.96 11.58 18.89
N LEU A 119 6.19 10.59 19.36
CA LEU A 119 5.09 10.02 18.59
C LEU A 119 3.93 11.00 18.50
N ASP A 120 3.49 11.30 17.27
CA ASP A 120 2.31 12.13 17.04
C ASP A 120 1.02 11.34 17.38
N PRO A 121 0.24 11.78 18.37
CA PRO A 121 -1.02 11.13 18.71
C PRO A 121 -2.01 11.05 17.54
N TYR A 122 -1.92 11.98 16.58
CA TYR A 122 -2.74 11.94 15.37
C TYR A 122 -2.37 10.77 14.47
N ALA A 123 -1.07 10.50 14.30
CA ALA A 123 -0.59 9.34 13.53
C ALA A 123 -1.09 8.03 14.14
N LEU A 124 -0.95 7.90 15.46
CA LEU A 124 -1.45 6.74 16.20
C LEU A 124 -2.96 6.57 16.06
N LYS A 125 -3.73 7.67 16.19
CA LYS A 125 -5.19 7.66 16.01
C LYS A 125 -5.58 7.24 14.59
N HIS A 126 -4.86 7.74 13.58
CA HIS A 126 -5.14 7.41 12.18
C HIS A 126 -4.87 5.92 11.89
N LEU A 127 -3.76 5.39 12.39
CA LEU A 127 -3.44 3.96 12.29
C LEU A 127 -4.44 3.09 13.06
N GLY A 128 -4.83 3.51 14.25
CA GLY A 128 -5.87 2.84 15.06
C GLY A 128 -7.23 2.82 14.35
N ASN A 129 -7.62 3.89 13.67
CA ASN A 129 -8.82 3.92 12.85
C ASN A 129 -8.73 2.91 11.68
N PHE A 130 -7.60 2.86 10.98
CA PHE A 130 -7.37 1.86 9.94
C PHE A 130 -7.55 0.44 10.51
N ALA A 131 -6.85 0.12 11.58
CA ALA A 131 -6.91 -1.21 12.22
C ALA A 131 -8.35 -1.56 12.65
N LEU A 132 -9.00 -0.64 13.38
CA LEU A 132 -10.32 -0.88 13.94
C LEU A 132 -11.40 -1.03 12.86
N THR A 133 -11.45 -0.11 11.89
CA THR A 133 -12.50 -0.13 10.85
C THR A 133 -12.34 -1.31 9.91
N THR A 134 -11.11 -1.62 9.51
CA THR A 134 -10.81 -2.77 8.65
C THR A 134 -11.10 -4.09 9.35
N THR A 135 -10.63 -4.25 10.59
CA THR A 135 -10.89 -5.48 11.38
C THR A 135 -12.39 -5.67 11.64
N ARG A 136 -13.10 -4.59 12.01
CA ARG A 136 -14.55 -4.65 12.23
C ARG A 136 -15.30 -5.03 10.96
N ALA A 137 -14.91 -4.46 9.82
CA ALA A 137 -15.51 -4.81 8.54
C ALA A 137 -15.28 -6.29 8.21
N LEU A 138 -14.05 -6.78 8.33
CA LEU A 138 -13.69 -8.18 8.08
C LEU A 138 -14.35 -9.15 9.06
N ALA A 139 -14.56 -8.75 10.30
CA ALA A 139 -15.24 -9.60 11.30
C ALA A 139 -16.76 -9.75 11.04
N ASN A 140 -17.36 -8.86 10.24
CA ASN A 140 -18.80 -8.85 9.95
C ASN A 140 -19.15 -9.32 8.54
N VAL A 141 -18.19 -9.71 7.69
CA VAL A 141 -18.50 -10.31 6.38
C VAL A 141 -19.02 -11.75 6.56
N THR A 142 -19.88 -12.17 5.64
CA THR A 142 -20.41 -13.54 5.62
C THR A 142 -19.35 -14.57 5.20
N SER A 143 -18.39 -14.16 4.38
CA SER A 143 -17.22 -14.94 3.98
C SER A 143 -15.98 -14.05 3.92
N LEU A 144 -14.85 -14.57 4.36
CA LEU A 144 -13.58 -13.83 4.26
C LEU A 144 -13.16 -13.66 2.80
N PRO A 145 -12.47 -12.53 2.47
CA PRO A 145 -12.02 -12.26 1.11
C PRO A 145 -11.04 -13.34 0.65
N LYS A 146 -11.25 -13.81 -0.58
CA LYS A 146 -10.39 -14.81 -1.21
C LYS A 146 -9.51 -14.15 -2.27
N PRO A 147 -8.31 -14.69 -2.50
CA PRO A 147 -7.50 -14.29 -3.63
C PRO A 147 -8.27 -14.47 -4.94
N GLY A 148 -8.32 -13.42 -5.76
CA GLY A 148 -9.05 -13.39 -7.02
C GLY A 148 -8.40 -12.44 -8.02
N ILE A 149 -9.17 -11.54 -8.59
CA ILE A 149 -8.66 -10.50 -9.50
C ILE A 149 -7.92 -9.41 -8.72
N GLU A 150 -6.99 -8.76 -9.39
CA GLU A 150 -6.26 -7.62 -8.85
C GLU A 150 -7.04 -6.33 -9.12
N ALA A 151 -7.19 -5.49 -8.09
CA ALA A 151 -7.76 -4.15 -8.23
C ALA A 151 -6.65 -3.10 -8.33
N ALA A 152 -6.85 -2.14 -9.22
CA ALA A 152 -6.18 -0.86 -9.14
C ALA A 152 -7.00 0.07 -8.23
N TYR A 153 -6.33 0.81 -7.36
CA TYR A 153 -7.00 1.71 -6.42
C TYR A 153 -6.10 2.88 -6.03
N PHE A 154 -6.73 3.96 -5.63
CA PHE A 154 -6.07 5.12 -5.02
C PHE A 154 -7.07 5.87 -4.14
N ASP A 155 -6.58 6.50 -3.11
CA ASP A 155 -7.39 7.41 -2.31
C ASP A 155 -7.55 8.75 -3.01
N PHE A 156 -8.72 9.31 -2.93
CA PHE A 156 -9.03 10.64 -3.44
C PHE A 156 -9.06 11.62 -2.28
N PHE A 157 -7.93 12.29 -2.03
CA PHE A 157 -7.72 13.26 -0.95
C PHE A 157 -8.08 12.76 0.47
N GLY A 158 -8.01 11.46 0.69
CA GLY A 158 -8.41 10.86 1.98
C GLY A 158 -9.92 10.91 2.27
N LEU A 159 -10.74 11.17 1.25
CA LEU A 159 -12.21 11.21 1.37
C LEU A 159 -12.84 9.86 0.99
N LEU A 160 -12.35 9.25 -0.06
CA LEU A 160 -12.83 7.98 -0.57
C LEU A 160 -11.72 7.23 -1.31
N VAL A 161 -11.93 5.96 -1.59
CA VAL A 161 -11.05 5.15 -2.43
C VAL A 161 -11.72 4.90 -3.78
N VAL A 162 -11.07 5.34 -4.84
CA VAL A 162 -11.42 4.96 -6.21
C VAL A 162 -10.79 3.60 -6.49
N ARG A 163 -11.57 2.67 -7.02
CA ARG A 163 -11.11 1.32 -7.36
C ARG A 163 -11.69 0.84 -8.68
N TYR A 164 -10.91 0.10 -9.42
CA TYR A 164 -11.31 -0.50 -10.70
C TYR A 164 -10.47 -1.75 -11.00
N PRO A 165 -10.95 -2.67 -11.85
CA PRO A 165 -10.16 -3.82 -12.26
C PRO A 165 -8.87 -3.39 -12.97
N MET A 166 -7.76 -4.06 -12.72
CA MET A 166 -6.44 -3.70 -13.26
C MET A 166 -6.45 -3.54 -14.79
N TRP A 167 -7.21 -4.38 -15.52
CA TRP A 167 -7.31 -4.30 -16.98
C TRP A 167 -7.88 -2.97 -17.48
N PHE A 168 -8.75 -2.32 -16.69
CA PHE A 168 -9.34 -1.03 -17.07
C PHE A 168 -8.28 0.09 -17.13
N GLY A 169 -7.18 -0.06 -16.40
CA GLY A 169 -6.02 0.83 -16.52
C GLY A 169 -5.47 0.89 -17.95
N TRP A 170 -5.44 -0.22 -18.66
CA TRP A 170 -5.02 -0.26 -20.06
C TRP A 170 -5.99 0.48 -20.97
N VAL A 171 -7.29 0.44 -20.68
CA VAL A 171 -8.30 1.23 -21.41
C VAL A 171 -8.05 2.72 -21.21
N LEU A 172 -7.74 3.15 -19.98
CA LEU A 172 -7.42 4.55 -19.70
C LEU A 172 -6.14 5.00 -20.43
N VAL A 173 -5.11 4.14 -20.45
CA VAL A 173 -3.88 4.40 -21.21
C VAL A 173 -4.17 4.53 -22.69
N ALA A 174 -4.93 3.59 -23.28
CA ALA A 174 -5.32 3.64 -24.68
C ALA A 174 -6.16 4.89 -25.01
N ALA A 175 -7.09 5.27 -24.14
CA ALA A 175 -7.88 6.49 -24.29
C ALA A 175 -6.99 7.74 -24.21
N GLY A 176 -6.02 7.77 -23.30
CA GLY A 176 -5.04 8.86 -23.22
C GLY A 176 -4.22 9.01 -24.51
N PHE A 177 -3.75 7.90 -25.07
CA PHE A 177 -3.08 7.92 -26.38
C PHE A 177 -4.01 8.39 -27.49
N ALA A 178 -5.24 7.89 -27.55
CA ALA A 178 -6.22 8.32 -28.56
C ALA A 178 -6.49 9.84 -28.48
N LEU A 179 -6.65 10.38 -27.28
CA LEU A 179 -6.80 11.82 -27.07
C LEU A 179 -5.56 12.60 -27.53
N LEU A 180 -4.37 12.08 -27.27
CA LEU A 180 -3.12 12.71 -27.72
C LEU A 180 -3.04 12.76 -29.26
N PHE A 181 -3.44 11.68 -29.95
CA PHE A 181 -3.43 11.64 -31.41
C PHE A 181 -4.56 12.46 -32.06
N THR A 182 -5.71 12.61 -31.38
CA THR A 182 -6.85 13.39 -31.89
C THR A 182 -6.81 14.85 -31.46
N ALA A 183 -5.97 15.21 -30.48
CA ALA A 183 -5.81 16.59 -30.05
C ALA A 183 -5.39 17.47 -31.23
N PRO A 184 -5.99 18.67 -31.41
CA PRO A 184 -5.68 19.55 -32.52
C PRO A 184 -4.31 20.23 -32.29
N MET A 185 -3.25 19.45 -32.37
CA MET A 185 -1.87 19.88 -32.11
C MET A 185 -1.47 21.07 -33.00
N GLN A 186 -1.96 21.09 -34.23
CA GLN A 186 -1.74 22.20 -35.16
C GLN A 186 -2.33 23.52 -34.65
N ARG A 187 -3.50 23.48 -33.98
CA ARG A 187 -4.11 24.66 -33.35
C ARG A 187 -3.35 25.16 -32.13
N MET A 188 -2.62 24.28 -31.47
CA MET A 188 -1.75 24.63 -30.32
C MET A 188 -0.32 24.98 -30.76
N GLY A 189 0.00 25.01 -32.06
CA GLY A 189 1.34 25.29 -32.58
C GLY A 189 2.38 24.20 -32.23
N LEU A 190 1.95 23.04 -31.73
CA LEU A 190 2.81 21.94 -31.33
C LEU A 190 3.11 21.05 -32.54
N ARG A 191 4.36 20.60 -32.65
CA ARG A 191 4.80 19.59 -33.61
C ARG A 191 5.17 18.30 -32.92
N TRP A 192 4.95 17.17 -33.56
CA TRP A 192 5.28 15.86 -33.02
C TRP A 192 6.71 15.76 -32.47
N PRO A 193 7.77 16.29 -33.13
CA PRO A 193 9.11 16.25 -32.56
C PRO A 193 9.24 16.97 -31.22
N GLN A 194 8.47 18.05 -31.00
CA GLN A 194 8.47 18.77 -29.73
C GLN A 194 7.78 17.97 -28.61
N VAL A 195 6.68 17.29 -28.92
CA VAL A 195 5.98 16.43 -27.98
C VAL A 195 6.85 15.22 -27.60
N LEU A 196 7.45 14.56 -28.59
CA LEU A 196 8.36 13.45 -28.36
C LEU A 196 9.62 13.88 -27.61
N GLY A 197 10.19 15.04 -27.94
CA GLY A 197 11.33 15.62 -27.23
C GLY A 197 10.99 15.92 -25.77
N GLY A 198 9.82 16.49 -25.51
CA GLY A 198 9.32 16.71 -24.14
C GLY A 198 9.15 15.41 -23.36
N ALA A 199 8.53 14.40 -23.95
CA ALA A 199 8.34 13.08 -23.34
C ALA A 199 9.70 12.41 -23.05
N ALA A 200 10.63 12.43 -24.01
CA ALA A 200 11.98 11.91 -23.83
C ALA A 200 12.76 12.65 -22.74
N GLY A 201 12.58 13.98 -22.65
CA GLY A 201 13.17 14.80 -21.59
C GLY A 201 12.67 14.41 -20.20
N VAL A 202 11.36 14.22 -20.04
CA VAL A 202 10.76 13.77 -18.75
C VAL A 202 11.28 12.37 -18.38
N LEU A 203 11.28 11.43 -19.32
CA LEU A 203 11.83 10.09 -19.07
C LEU A 203 13.32 10.15 -18.71
N GLY A 204 14.11 10.95 -19.43
CA GLY A 204 15.53 11.15 -19.16
C GLY A 204 15.79 11.73 -17.77
N LEU A 205 14.97 12.68 -17.31
CA LEU A 205 15.04 13.23 -15.95
C LEU A 205 14.66 12.16 -14.90
N MET A 206 13.61 11.38 -15.14
CA MET A 206 13.20 10.33 -14.22
C MET A 206 14.29 9.24 -14.09
N PHE A 207 14.86 8.77 -15.20
CA PHE A 207 15.95 7.81 -15.17
C PHE A 207 17.24 8.40 -14.58
N GLY A 208 17.58 9.63 -14.94
CA GLY A 208 18.77 10.31 -14.42
C GLY A 208 18.71 10.53 -12.91
N THR A 209 17.55 10.96 -12.38
CA THR A 209 17.36 11.09 -10.92
C THR A 209 17.39 9.71 -10.23
N GLY A 210 16.81 8.68 -10.82
CA GLY A 210 16.88 7.32 -10.29
C GLY A 210 18.31 6.78 -10.20
N VAL A 211 19.11 7.02 -11.22
CA VAL A 211 20.55 6.65 -11.23
C VAL A 211 21.32 7.43 -10.17
N ILE A 212 21.14 8.75 -10.07
CA ILE A 212 21.82 9.57 -9.05
C ILE A 212 21.47 9.10 -7.64
N MET A 213 20.19 8.85 -7.36
CA MET A 213 19.72 8.36 -6.05
C MET A 213 20.21 6.94 -5.72
N HIS A 214 20.66 6.16 -6.72
CA HIS A 214 21.23 4.84 -6.48
C HIS A 214 22.69 4.90 -6.01
N PHE A 215 23.40 5.98 -6.29
CA PHE A 215 24.82 6.17 -5.95
C PHE A 215 25.06 7.16 -4.79
N VAL A 216 24.02 7.70 -4.19
CA VAL A 216 24.07 8.56 -2.99
C VAL A 216 23.46 7.84 -1.80
#